data_9c38bff27a0a32083e1ed777dba24fca
#
_entry.id   9c38bff27a0a32083e1ed777dba24fca
#
_cell.length_a   1.000
_cell.length_b   1.000
_cell.length_c   1.000
_cell.angle_alpha   90.00
_cell.angle_beta   90.00
_cell.angle_gamma   90.00
#
_symmetry.space_group_name_H-M   'P 1'
#
loop_
_entity.id
_entity.type
_entity.pdbx_description
1 polymer ?
#
loop_
_entity_poly.entity_id
_entity_poly.type
_entity_poly.pdbx_seq_one_letter_code
_entity_poly.pdbx_strand_id
1 'polypeptide(L)'
;MPMTFTTCISAQDFGLASETMIPGFQASQLSCAAPAQVVPVDPCHVFDESFLQDLVLWWTWPDTRIPLYIAGPTGCGKTTSVLQFLARVHVPVISLTCSRRFVKDDLVGRWGAHEGGFAWIDGPATIAWKTGAVLLINEFSLAPPEV
;
A
#
# COMPACT_ATOMS: atom_id res chain seq x y z
N MET A 1 -11.96 -12.06 2.07
CA MET A 1 -11.11 -13.26 2.00
C MET A 1 -9.66 -12.79 2.07
N PRO A 2 -8.76 -13.46 2.81
CA PRO A 2 -7.35 -13.11 2.77
C PRO A 2 -6.85 -13.33 1.33
N MET A 3 -6.14 -12.35 0.78
CA MET A 3 -5.48 -12.52 -0.52
C MET A 3 -4.39 -13.58 -0.38
N THR A 4 -4.46 -14.61 -1.21
CA THR A 4 -3.44 -15.65 -1.26
C THR A 4 -2.46 -15.29 -2.37
N PHE A 5 -1.17 -15.30 -2.08
CA PHE A 5 -0.13 -15.11 -3.08
C PHE A 5 -0.29 -16.13 -4.22
N THR A 6 -0.23 -15.65 -5.45
CA THR A 6 -0.50 -16.47 -6.64
C THR A 6 0.71 -16.66 -7.54
N THR A 7 1.79 -15.93 -7.28
CA THR A 7 3.04 -16.02 -8.03
C THR A 7 4.24 -15.73 -7.15
N CYS A 8 5.42 -16.01 -7.65
CA CYS A 8 6.69 -15.63 -7.05
C CYS A 8 7.46 -14.75 -8.05
N ILE A 9 8.04 -13.68 -7.55
CA ILE A 9 8.77 -12.68 -8.32
C ILE A 9 10.24 -12.80 -7.92
N SER A 10 11.14 -12.76 -8.90
CA SER A 10 12.58 -12.87 -8.63
C SER A 10 13.09 -11.64 -7.87
N ALA A 11 13.94 -11.85 -6.88
CA ALA A 11 14.63 -10.75 -6.22
C ALA A 11 15.49 -9.91 -7.20
N GLN A 12 15.87 -10.48 -8.34
CA GLN A 12 16.57 -9.76 -9.41
C GLN A 12 15.73 -8.64 -10.03
N ASP A 13 14.39 -8.77 -10.05
CA ASP A 13 13.48 -7.72 -10.53
C ASP A 13 13.48 -6.48 -9.62
N PHE A 14 14.03 -6.62 -8.42
CA PHE A 14 14.26 -5.53 -7.46
C PHE A 14 15.71 -5.03 -7.46
N GLY A 15 16.59 -5.62 -8.31
CA GLY A 15 18.01 -5.27 -8.37
C GLY A 15 18.88 -6.00 -7.32
N LEU A 16 18.33 -7.00 -6.61
CA LEU A 16 19.11 -7.81 -5.69
C LEU A 16 19.86 -8.94 -6.41
N ALA A 17 21.11 -9.15 -6.06
CA ALA A 17 21.91 -10.26 -6.58
C ALA A 17 21.60 -11.60 -5.88
N SER A 18 20.32 -11.91 -5.70
CA SER A 18 19.84 -13.08 -4.98
C SER A 18 18.89 -13.89 -5.86
N GLU A 19 18.91 -15.20 -5.71
CA GLU A 19 17.93 -16.10 -6.33
C GLU A 19 16.64 -16.25 -5.48
N THR A 20 16.52 -15.48 -4.42
CA THR A 20 15.33 -15.51 -3.54
C THR A 20 14.08 -15.13 -4.32
N MET A 21 13.00 -15.86 -4.08
CA MET A 21 11.70 -15.58 -4.67
C MET A 21 10.81 -14.85 -3.66
N ILE A 22 10.25 -13.73 -4.10
CA ILE A 22 9.36 -12.89 -3.29
C ILE A 22 7.92 -13.20 -3.68
N PRO A 23 7.04 -13.56 -2.73
CA PRO A 23 5.64 -13.85 -3.04
C PRO A 23 4.93 -12.59 -3.54
N GLY A 24 4.09 -12.74 -4.55
CA GLY A 24 3.33 -11.65 -5.15
C GLY A 24 2.05 -12.13 -5.80
N PHE A 25 1.42 -11.29 -6.60
CA PHE A 25 0.18 -11.57 -7.30
C PHE A 25 0.38 -11.53 -8.82
N GLN A 26 -0.47 -12.24 -9.56
CA GLN A 26 -0.51 -12.09 -11.02
C GLN A 26 -1.24 -10.79 -11.38
N ALA A 27 -0.62 -9.97 -12.21
CA ALA A 27 -1.19 -8.69 -12.66
C ALA A 27 -2.59 -8.82 -13.29
N SER A 28 -2.88 -9.97 -13.94
CA SER A 28 -4.17 -10.26 -14.56
C SER A 28 -5.32 -10.55 -13.59
N GLN A 29 -5.01 -10.81 -12.33
CA GLN A 29 -6.01 -11.18 -11.31
C GLN A 29 -6.46 -9.99 -10.45
N LEU A 30 -5.82 -8.84 -10.61
CA LEU A 30 -6.12 -7.66 -9.82
C LEU A 30 -7.23 -6.85 -10.48
N SER A 31 -8.46 -7.07 -10.02
CA SER A 31 -9.56 -6.14 -10.29
C SER A 31 -9.39 -4.92 -9.40
N CYS A 32 -8.89 -3.84 -9.96
CA CYS A 32 -8.69 -2.60 -9.25
C CYS A 32 -9.97 -1.77 -9.30
N ALA A 33 -10.72 -1.75 -8.19
CA ALA A 33 -11.81 -0.80 -8.04
C ALA A 33 -11.25 0.54 -7.51
N ALA A 34 -11.69 1.66 -8.08
CA ALA A 34 -11.33 2.98 -7.56
C ALA A 34 -11.68 3.07 -6.05
N PRO A 35 -10.86 3.70 -5.19
CA PRO A 35 -9.67 4.51 -5.50
C PRO A 35 -8.34 3.74 -5.53
N ALA A 36 -8.34 2.40 -5.44
CA ALA A 36 -7.10 1.62 -5.49
C ALA A 36 -6.45 1.71 -6.89
N GLN A 37 -5.14 1.86 -6.92
CA GLN A 37 -4.38 2.01 -8.16
C GLN A 37 -3.26 0.97 -8.22
N VAL A 38 -3.06 0.38 -9.39
CA VAL A 38 -1.85 -0.39 -9.68
C VAL A 38 -0.78 0.62 -10.15
N VAL A 39 0.27 0.73 -9.36
CA VAL A 39 1.38 1.65 -9.69
C VAL A 39 2.19 1.05 -10.84
N PRO A 40 2.53 1.83 -11.89
CA PRO A 40 3.41 1.34 -12.95
C PRO A 40 4.83 1.10 -12.41
N VAL A 41 5.47 0.05 -12.91
CA VAL A 41 6.87 -0.23 -12.59
C VAL A 41 7.77 0.79 -13.29
N ASP A 42 8.61 1.47 -12.53
CA ASP A 42 9.71 2.29 -13.06
C ASP A 42 10.97 1.41 -13.16
N PRO A 43 11.43 1.10 -14.37
CA PRO A 43 12.63 0.28 -14.58
C PRO A 43 13.92 0.97 -14.15
N CYS A 44 13.90 2.29 -14.01
CA CYS A 44 15.07 3.07 -13.59
C CYS A 44 15.15 3.25 -12.07
N HIS A 45 14.15 2.79 -11.32
CA HIS A 45 14.17 2.93 -9.87
C HIS A 45 15.20 2.00 -9.24
N VAL A 46 16.13 2.58 -8.49
CA VAL A 46 17.15 1.86 -7.72
C VAL A 46 16.74 1.86 -6.25
N PHE A 47 16.63 0.68 -5.67
CA PHE A 47 16.35 0.54 -4.25
C PHE A 47 17.61 0.72 -3.42
N ASP A 48 17.47 1.34 -2.25
CA ASP A 48 18.41 1.13 -1.16
C ASP A 48 18.30 -0.32 -0.67
N GLU A 49 19.41 -1.04 -0.59
CA GLU A 49 19.41 -2.48 -0.32
C GLU A 49 18.87 -2.78 1.07
N SER A 50 19.26 -2.00 2.09
CA SER A 50 18.81 -2.21 3.45
C SER A 50 17.31 -1.97 3.59
N PHE A 51 16.81 -0.91 2.97
CA PHE A 51 15.39 -0.60 3.00
C PHE A 51 14.56 -1.62 2.22
N LEU A 52 15.08 -2.14 1.10
CA LEU A 52 14.43 -3.21 0.36
C LEU A 52 14.34 -4.51 1.18
N GLN A 53 15.39 -4.86 1.93
CA GLN A 53 15.37 -6.02 2.82
C GLN A 53 14.28 -5.88 3.89
N ASP A 54 14.12 -4.70 4.48
CA ASP A 54 13.05 -4.42 5.45
C ASP A 54 11.66 -4.57 4.83
N LEU A 55 11.47 -4.07 3.60
CA LEU A 55 10.20 -4.21 2.86
C LEU A 55 9.89 -5.69 2.55
N VAL A 56 10.88 -6.46 2.12
CA VAL A 56 10.72 -7.90 1.86
C VAL A 56 10.39 -8.64 3.15
N LEU A 57 11.08 -8.34 4.24
CA LEU A 57 10.82 -8.95 5.55
C LEU A 57 9.38 -8.66 6.01
N TRP A 58 8.96 -7.41 5.96
CA TRP A 58 7.59 -7.02 6.29
C TRP A 58 6.56 -7.73 5.41
N TRP A 59 6.81 -7.78 4.10
CA TRP A 59 5.91 -8.38 3.12
C TRP A 59 5.74 -9.90 3.29
N THR A 60 6.81 -10.58 3.65
CA THR A 60 6.82 -12.03 3.86
C THR A 60 6.47 -12.45 5.27
N TRP A 61 6.26 -11.49 6.17
CA TRP A 61 5.91 -11.78 7.56
C TRP A 61 4.58 -12.54 7.64
N PRO A 62 4.50 -13.61 8.47
CA PRO A 62 3.30 -14.47 8.52
C PRO A 62 2.03 -13.73 8.97
N ASP A 63 2.17 -12.68 9.77
CA ASP A 63 1.05 -11.84 10.20
C ASP A 63 0.99 -10.54 9.38
N THR A 64 0.27 -10.58 8.28
CA THR A 64 0.10 -9.44 7.35
C THR A 64 -0.67 -8.25 7.93
N ARG A 65 -1.11 -8.33 9.18
CA ARG A 65 -1.83 -7.25 9.88
C ARG A 65 -0.89 -6.28 10.60
N ILE A 66 0.41 -6.58 10.63
CA ILE A 66 1.38 -5.68 11.24
C ILE A 66 1.61 -4.47 10.33
N PRO A 67 1.33 -3.24 10.79
CA PRO A 67 1.62 -2.05 10.02
C PRO A 67 3.14 -1.80 9.97
N LEU A 68 3.63 -1.33 8.81
CA LEU A 68 5.00 -0.86 8.65
C LEU A 68 5.03 0.66 8.86
N TYR A 69 5.80 1.12 9.83
CA TYR A 69 6.06 2.54 10.04
C TYR A 69 7.46 2.92 9.53
N ILE A 70 7.49 3.87 8.60
CA ILE A 70 8.73 4.29 7.94
C ILE A 70 9.03 5.73 8.31
N ALA A 71 10.12 5.96 9.04
CA ALA A 71 10.61 7.28 9.41
C ALA A 71 11.90 7.63 8.67
N GLY A 72 12.11 8.91 8.40
CA GLY A 72 13.34 9.40 7.76
C GLY A 72 13.15 10.77 7.13
N PRO A 73 14.25 11.41 6.65
CA PRO A 73 14.22 12.77 6.12
C PRO A 73 13.28 12.89 4.92
N THR A 74 12.76 14.09 4.71
CA THR A 74 11.95 14.40 3.51
C THR A 74 12.81 14.29 2.26
N GLY A 75 12.25 13.73 1.18
CA GLY A 75 12.94 13.62 -0.11
C GLY A 75 13.90 12.42 -0.25
N CYS A 76 14.06 11.55 0.76
CA CYS A 76 14.92 10.37 0.66
C CYS A 76 14.28 9.16 -0.09
N GLY A 77 13.16 9.35 -0.76
CA GLY A 77 12.57 8.31 -1.62
C GLY A 77 11.68 7.28 -0.92
N LYS A 78 11.33 7.42 0.37
CA LYS A 78 10.53 6.44 1.13
C LYS A 78 9.26 6.00 0.41
N THR A 79 8.41 6.96 0.10
CA THR A 79 7.13 6.71 -0.58
C THR A 79 7.34 6.07 -1.96
N THR A 80 8.30 6.57 -2.72
CA THR A 80 8.62 6.06 -4.06
C THR A 80 9.08 4.61 -3.98
N SER A 81 9.98 4.27 -3.06
CA SER A 81 10.47 2.89 -2.91
C SER A 81 9.36 1.94 -2.47
N VAL A 82 8.49 2.34 -1.53
CA VAL A 82 7.32 1.53 -1.17
C VAL A 82 6.40 1.30 -2.37
N LEU A 83 6.08 2.35 -3.12
CA LEU A 83 5.22 2.24 -4.30
C LEU A 83 5.86 1.35 -5.37
N GLN A 84 7.16 1.48 -5.60
CA GLN A 84 7.89 0.66 -6.57
C GLN A 84 8.06 -0.80 -6.12
N PHE A 85 8.14 -1.05 -4.81
CA PHE A 85 8.07 -2.41 -4.27
C PHE A 85 6.68 -3.02 -4.54
N LEU A 86 5.61 -2.32 -4.17
CA LEU A 86 4.24 -2.78 -4.34
C LEU A 86 3.86 -2.96 -5.82
N ALA A 87 4.40 -2.11 -6.71
CA ALA A 87 4.25 -2.26 -8.16
C ALA A 87 4.82 -3.60 -8.65
N ARG A 88 6.01 -4.00 -8.18
CA ARG A 88 6.67 -5.25 -8.60
C ARG A 88 6.00 -6.49 -8.03
N VAL A 89 5.46 -6.43 -6.82
CA VAL A 89 4.65 -7.53 -6.27
C VAL A 89 3.20 -7.53 -6.77
N HIS A 90 2.86 -6.61 -7.67
CA HIS A 90 1.56 -6.45 -8.31
C HIS A 90 0.41 -6.26 -7.30
N VAL A 91 0.56 -5.39 -6.33
CA VAL A 91 -0.48 -5.11 -5.34
C VAL A 91 -1.08 -3.72 -5.55
N PRO A 92 -2.42 -3.59 -5.58
CA PRO A 92 -3.06 -2.29 -5.64
C PRO A 92 -2.78 -1.49 -4.37
N VAL A 93 -2.64 -0.19 -4.54
CA VAL A 93 -2.37 0.75 -3.45
C VAL A 93 -3.46 1.79 -3.37
N ILE A 94 -3.89 2.10 -2.16
CA ILE A 94 -4.67 3.28 -1.85
C ILE A 94 -3.76 4.22 -1.07
N SER A 95 -3.39 5.34 -1.68
CA SER A 95 -2.54 6.35 -1.06
C SER A 95 -3.37 7.51 -0.55
N LEU A 96 -3.14 7.90 0.69
CA LEU A 96 -3.72 9.10 1.27
C LEU A 96 -2.64 9.91 2.00
N THR A 97 -2.87 11.20 2.17
CA THR A 97 -1.97 12.10 2.89
C THR A 97 -2.71 12.74 4.05
N CYS A 98 -2.19 12.56 5.25
CA CYS A 98 -2.75 13.18 6.45
C CYS A 98 -2.49 14.68 6.49
N SER A 99 -3.38 15.38 7.13
CA SER A 99 -3.27 16.81 7.45
C SER A 99 -3.75 17.04 8.87
N ARG A 100 -3.53 18.24 9.41
CA ARG A 100 -4.01 18.64 10.75
C ARG A 100 -5.55 18.66 10.87
N ARG A 101 -6.26 18.59 9.75
CA ARG A 101 -7.74 18.56 9.71
C ARG A 101 -8.27 17.18 9.37
N PHE A 102 -7.39 16.19 9.31
CA PHE A 102 -7.77 14.82 9.01
C PHE A 102 -8.63 14.26 10.14
N VAL A 103 -9.74 13.65 9.82
CA VAL A 103 -10.65 13.06 10.80
C VAL A 103 -10.86 11.58 10.51
N LYS A 104 -11.28 10.83 11.53
CA LYS A 104 -11.53 9.40 11.43
C LYS A 104 -12.48 9.03 10.28
N ASP A 105 -13.47 9.89 10.01
CA ASP A 105 -14.46 9.66 8.95
C ASP A 105 -13.82 9.73 7.55
N ASP A 106 -12.75 10.50 7.38
CA ASP A 106 -11.97 10.53 6.13
C ASP A 106 -11.22 9.22 5.88
N LEU A 107 -10.93 8.45 6.94
CA LEU A 107 -10.22 7.19 6.86
C LEU A 107 -11.19 6.00 6.70
N VAL A 108 -12.19 5.92 7.56
CA VAL A 108 -13.08 4.76 7.67
C VAL A 108 -14.28 4.88 6.73
N GLY A 109 -14.84 6.09 6.61
CA GLY A 109 -16.03 6.36 5.82
C GLY A 109 -17.07 7.15 6.60
N ARG A 110 -18.09 7.60 5.90
CA ARG A 110 -19.13 8.46 6.47
C ARG A 110 -20.49 8.23 5.83
N TRP A 111 -21.53 8.64 6.52
CA TRP A 111 -22.86 8.74 5.92
C TRP A 111 -22.93 9.97 5.01
N GLY A 112 -23.37 9.78 3.80
CA GLY A 112 -23.53 10.84 2.82
C GLY A 112 -24.90 10.82 2.14
N ALA A 113 -25.33 11.97 1.62
CA ALA A 113 -26.53 12.06 0.81
C ALA A 113 -26.33 11.39 -0.55
N HIS A 114 -27.28 10.58 -0.97
CA HIS A 114 -27.30 9.89 -2.26
C HIS A 114 -28.71 10.03 -2.85
N GLU A 115 -28.86 9.79 -4.14
CA GLU A 115 -30.16 9.76 -4.80
C GLU A 115 -31.08 8.75 -4.08
N GLY A 116 -32.09 9.29 -3.39
CA GLY A 116 -33.07 8.50 -2.64
C GLY A 116 -32.83 8.35 -1.12
N GLY A 117 -31.83 9.03 -0.53
CA GLY A 117 -31.62 9.00 0.92
C GLY A 117 -30.18 9.20 1.39
N PHE A 118 -29.89 8.63 2.54
CA PHE A 118 -28.53 8.57 3.09
C PHE A 118 -27.94 7.18 2.87
N ALA A 119 -26.71 7.13 2.38
CA ALA A 119 -25.94 5.90 2.22
C ALA A 119 -24.57 6.00 2.90
N TRP A 120 -24.05 4.86 3.33
CA TRP A 120 -22.68 4.78 3.82
C TRP A 120 -21.71 4.87 2.64
N ILE A 121 -20.74 5.77 2.73
CA ILE A 121 -19.66 5.93 1.76
C ILE A 121 -18.39 5.42 2.42
N ASP A 122 -17.85 4.33 1.88
CA ASP A 122 -16.61 3.72 2.40
C ASP A 122 -15.42 4.68 2.25
N GLY A 123 -14.64 4.81 3.31
CA GLY A 123 -13.37 5.51 3.28
C GLY A 123 -12.22 4.60 2.77
N PRO A 124 -11.03 5.20 2.54
CA PRO A 124 -9.88 4.48 1.97
C PRO A 124 -9.47 3.24 2.76
N ALA A 125 -9.52 3.28 4.10
CA ALA A 125 -9.20 2.11 4.92
C ALA A 125 -10.21 0.98 4.75
N THR A 126 -11.50 1.30 4.71
CA THR A 126 -12.55 0.31 4.50
C THR A 126 -12.46 -0.31 3.10
N ILE A 127 -12.15 0.50 2.08
CA ILE A 127 -11.96 0.00 0.72
C ILE A 127 -10.72 -0.89 0.65
N ALA A 128 -9.59 -0.47 1.25
CA ALA A 128 -8.37 -1.28 1.31
C ALA A 128 -8.64 -2.64 1.96
N TRP A 129 -9.37 -2.65 3.09
CA TRP A 129 -9.76 -3.87 3.78
C TRP A 129 -10.63 -4.79 2.91
N LYS A 130 -11.61 -4.23 2.22
CA LYS A 130 -12.55 -5.01 1.36
C LYS A 130 -11.88 -5.56 0.11
N THR A 131 -10.92 -4.80 -0.47
CA THR A 131 -10.28 -5.16 -1.75
C THR A 131 -8.95 -5.88 -1.58
N GLY A 132 -8.35 -5.83 -0.38
CA GLY A 132 -7.00 -6.34 -0.13
C GLY A 132 -5.89 -5.43 -0.65
N ALA A 133 -6.20 -4.20 -1.03
CA ALA A 133 -5.20 -3.21 -1.40
C ALA A 133 -4.35 -2.80 -0.17
N VAL A 134 -3.11 -2.41 -0.42
CA VAL A 134 -2.28 -1.81 0.63
C VAL A 134 -2.69 -0.37 0.85
N LEU A 135 -2.94 0.01 2.10
CA LEU A 135 -3.18 1.38 2.49
C LEU A 135 -1.85 2.06 2.82
N LEU A 136 -1.50 3.06 2.03
CA LEU A 136 -0.30 3.88 2.23
C LEU A 136 -0.71 5.24 2.79
N ILE A 137 -0.31 5.51 4.02
CA ILE A 137 -0.62 6.78 4.71
C ILE A 137 0.64 7.65 4.74
N ASN A 138 0.63 8.74 3.99
CA ASN A 138 1.72 9.72 3.98
C ASN A 138 1.48 10.79 5.05
N GLU A 139 2.58 11.35 5.57
CA GLU A 139 2.56 12.45 6.56
C GLU A 139 1.71 12.11 7.79
N PHE A 140 1.77 10.85 8.25
CA PHE A 140 0.98 10.38 9.38
C PHE A 140 1.23 11.18 10.67
N SER A 141 2.42 11.75 10.83
CA SER A 141 2.77 12.64 11.95
C SER A 141 1.94 13.94 12.02
N LEU A 142 1.27 14.31 10.92
CA LEU A 142 0.38 15.48 10.89
C LEU A 142 -1.06 15.14 11.30
N ALA A 143 -1.41 13.86 11.41
CA ALA A 143 -2.73 13.45 11.85
C ALA A 143 -2.96 13.86 13.31
N PRO A 144 -4.16 14.32 13.67
CA PRO A 144 -4.54 14.53 15.06
C PRO A 144 -4.44 13.22 15.86
N PRO A 145 -4.09 13.27 17.16
CA PRO A 145 -3.88 12.06 17.97
C PRO A 145 -5.17 11.23 18.21
N GLU A 146 -6.33 11.78 17.91
CA GLU A 146 -7.63 11.11 17.99
C GLU A 146 -8.01 10.28 16.74
N VAL A 147 -7.21 10.33 15.69
CA VAL A 147 -7.35 9.54 14.45
C VAL A 147 -6.56 8.27 14.56
#